data_7960762d58e164eaba929e0f9f01f7a2
#
_entry.id   7960762d58e164eaba929e0f9f01f7a2
#
_cell.length_a   1.000
_cell.length_b   1.000
_cell.length_c   1.000
_cell.angle_alpha   90.00
_cell.angle_beta   90.00
_cell.angle_gamma   90.00
#
_symmetry.space_group_name_H-M   'P 1'
#
loop_
_entity.id
_entity.type
_entity.pdbx_description
1 polymer ?
#
loop_
_entity_poly.entity_id
_entity_poly.type
_entity_poly.pdbx_seq_one_letter_code
_entity_poly.pdbx_strand_id
1 'polypeptide(L)'
;MKAKFDGKYCYAPKEAISLYEQNGYGRKEKDGTLRLDTKEALYLIARGKLEIPGYTFDKLLAECAKTEGFLRNFIVYRDIRERGYVITTGPQDFRIFPRGQRPGKGNSRYLMRVLSERDVIDFASVIADAKAAANMRKLFVIAVLDDEHELTYYEVRLTREEVRECEGLRDGFTASRAGIPAYVTETGDGTTAYLMENWFGTMMDASRLFLSPLETAWLLEQGKLTLADGMSAEEYIALAREGD
;
A
#
# COMPACT_ATOMS: atom_id res chain seq x y z
N MET A 1 -21.43 -27.08 0.59
CA MET A 1 -20.42 -28.15 0.39
C MET A 1 -19.60 -28.27 1.64
N LYS A 2 -19.24 -29.53 2.05
CA LYS A 2 -18.46 -29.74 3.29
C LYS A 2 -16.96 -29.84 2.96
N ALA A 3 -16.13 -29.10 3.70
CA ALA A 3 -14.68 -29.15 3.61
C ALA A 3 -14.05 -29.60 4.93
N LYS A 4 -12.76 -29.97 4.89
CA LYS A 4 -11.95 -30.28 6.07
C LYS A 4 -10.91 -29.21 6.26
N PHE A 5 -10.68 -28.75 7.47
CA PHE A 5 -9.62 -27.82 7.83
C PHE A 5 -8.47 -28.57 8.51
N ASP A 6 -7.24 -28.34 8.06
CA ASP A 6 -6.02 -28.99 8.58
C ASP A 6 -5.19 -28.11 9.51
N GLY A 7 -5.69 -26.90 9.85
CA GLY A 7 -4.96 -25.87 10.62
C GLY A 7 -4.32 -24.80 9.74
N LYS A 8 -4.18 -25.03 8.43
CA LYS A 8 -3.58 -24.09 7.49
C LYS A 8 -4.42 -23.89 6.23
N TYR A 9 -4.96 -24.97 5.68
CA TYR A 9 -5.77 -24.95 4.45
C TYR A 9 -7.10 -25.67 4.68
N CYS A 10 -8.06 -25.35 3.81
CA CYS A 10 -9.33 -26.04 3.76
C CYS A 10 -9.37 -26.90 2.49
N TYR A 11 -9.76 -28.18 2.63
CA TYR A 11 -9.85 -29.12 1.52
C TYR A 11 -11.31 -29.45 1.27
N ALA A 12 -11.80 -29.02 0.13
CA ALA A 12 -13.14 -29.32 -0.33
C ALA A 12 -13.12 -30.53 -1.28
N PRO A 13 -14.19 -31.33 -1.32
CA PRO A 13 -14.24 -32.56 -2.13
C PRO A 13 -14.25 -32.23 -3.64
N LYS A 14 -14.11 -33.27 -4.48
CA LYS A 14 -14.00 -33.13 -5.96
C LYS A 14 -15.18 -32.38 -6.59
N GLU A 15 -16.36 -32.50 -6.01
CA GLU A 15 -17.59 -31.84 -6.45
C GLU A 15 -17.49 -30.32 -6.33
N ALA A 16 -16.55 -29.80 -5.51
CA ALA A 16 -16.29 -28.38 -5.35
C ALA A 16 -15.41 -27.79 -6.46
N ILE A 17 -14.97 -28.57 -7.44
CA ILE A 17 -14.07 -28.12 -8.50
C ILE A 17 -14.66 -26.98 -9.33
N SER A 18 -15.98 -26.88 -9.41
CA SER A 18 -16.67 -25.77 -10.06
C SER A 18 -16.34 -24.40 -9.44
N LEU A 19 -16.01 -24.35 -8.14
CA LEU A 19 -15.55 -23.11 -7.49
C LEU A 19 -14.22 -22.63 -8.10
N TYR A 20 -13.33 -23.54 -8.45
CA TYR A 20 -12.10 -23.21 -9.17
C TYR A 20 -12.39 -22.85 -10.63
N GLU A 21 -13.10 -23.72 -11.33
CA GLU A 21 -13.30 -23.60 -12.78
C GLU A 21 -14.16 -22.41 -13.18
N GLN A 22 -15.12 -22.01 -12.37
CA GLN A 22 -16.02 -20.89 -12.65
C GLN A 22 -15.60 -19.59 -11.97
N ASN A 23 -15.13 -19.67 -10.73
CA ASN A 23 -14.91 -18.51 -9.88
C ASN A 23 -13.45 -18.30 -9.47
N GLY A 24 -12.53 -19.21 -9.80
CA GLY A 24 -11.11 -19.10 -9.51
C GLY A 24 -10.78 -19.18 -8.02
N TYR A 25 -11.56 -19.95 -7.23
CA TYR A 25 -11.23 -20.24 -5.84
C TYR A 25 -10.28 -21.42 -5.74
N GLY A 26 -9.30 -21.32 -4.86
CA GLY A 26 -8.44 -22.43 -4.48
C GLY A 26 -7.50 -22.91 -5.56
N ARG A 27 -6.98 -24.10 -5.32
CA ARG A 27 -6.08 -24.82 -6.21
C ARG A 27 -6.48 -26.29 -6.29
N LYS A 28 -6.54 -26.82 -7.49
CA LYS A 28 -6.82 -28.24 -7.71
C LYS A 28 -5.60 -29.06 -7.31
N GLU A 29 -5.80 -30.03 -6.42
CA GLU A 29 -4.78 -31.00 -6.01
C GLU A 29 -4.76 -32.22 -6.94
N LYS A 30 -3.69 -33.02 -6.85
CA LYS A 30 -3.49 -34.21 -7.72
C LYS A 30 -4.57 -35.27 -7.55
N ASP A 31 -5.14 -35.39 -6.35
CA ASP A 31 -6.23 -36.33 -6.02
C ASP A 31 -7.60 -35.79 -6.47
N GLY A 32 -7.66 -34.60 -7.04
CA GLY A 32 -8.86 -33.95 -7.52
C GLY A 32 -9.59 -33.12 -6.46
N THR A 33 -9.14 -33.10 -5.21
CA THR A 33 -9.70 -32.22 -4.18
C THR A 33 -9.35 -30.76 -4.49
N LEU A 34 -10.11 -29.82 -3.91
CA LEU A 34 -9.88 -28.41 -4.03
C LEU A 34 -9.28 -27.87 -2.72
N ARG A 35 -8.02 -27.43 -2.77
CA ARG A 35 -7.38 -26.76 -1.64
C ARG A 35 -7.70 -25.28 -1.69
N LEU A 36 -8.28 -24.77 -0.62
CA LEU A 36 -8.64 -23.37 -0.41
C LEU A 36 -7.71 -22.73 0.63
N ASP A 37 -7.30 -21.51 0.40
CA ASP A 37 -6.72 -20.66 1.44
C ASP A 37 -7.80 -20.35 2.49
N THR A 38 -7.39 -20.08 3.74
CA THR A 38 -8.36 -19.79 4.82
C THR A 38 -9.19 -18.55 4.55
N LYS A 39 -8.66 -17.53 3.87
CA LYS A 39 -9.42 -16.35 3.45
C LYS A 39 -10.52 -16.70 2.44
N GLU A 40 -10.21 -17.60 1.50
CA GLU A 40 -11.20 -18.12 0.53
C GLU A 40 -12.30 -18.93 1.23
N ALA A 41 -11.90 -19.79 2.16
CA ALA A 41 -12.84 -20.61 2.93
C ALA A 41 -13.78 -19.72 3.78
N LEU A 42 -13.26 -18.75 4.52
CA LEU A 42 -14.05 -17.80 5.30
C LEU A 42 -15.05 -17.03 4.42
N TYR A 43 -14.61 -16.53 3.27
CA TYR A 43 -15.47 -15.84 2.33
C TYR A 43 -16.60 -16.74 1.82
N LEU A 44 -16.28 -18.00 1.48
CA LEU A 44 -17.27 -18.99 1.01
C LEU A 44 -18.23 -19.41 2.11
N ILE A 45 -17.79 -19.51 3.38
CA ILE A 45 -18.65 -19.77 4.53
C ILE A 45 -19.62 -18.61 4.73
N ALA A 46 -19.14 -17.36 4.72
CA ALA A 46 -19.98 -16.16 4.83
C ALA A 46 -21.06 -16.08 3.73
N ARG A 47 -20.75 -16.64 2.55
CA ARG A 47 -21.70 -16.71 1.40
C ARG A 47 -22.57 -17.97 1.41
N GLY A 48 -22.51 -18.81 2.45
CA GLY A 48 -23.26 -20.06 2.55
C GLY A 48 -22.91 -21.14 1.53
N LYS A 49 -21.73 -21.02 0.88
CA LYS A 49 -21.27 -21.97 -0.16
C LYS A 49 -20.38 -23.10 0.37
N LEU A 50 -19.78 -22.90 1.53
CA LEU A 50 -18.90 -23.85 2.19
C LEU A 50 -19.31 -24.04 3.64
N GLU A 51 -19.14 -25.26 4.14
CA GLU A 51 -19.34 -25.65 5.54
C GLU A 51 -18.10 -26.44 5.98
N ILE A 52 -17.57 -26.14 7.16
CA ILE A 52 -16.49 -26.90 7.77
C ILE A 52 -17.04 -27.47 9.08
N PRO A 53 -17.22 -28.80 9.20
CA PRO A 53 -17.73 -29.41 10.41
C PRO A 53 -16.93 -29.03 11.64
N GLY A 54 -17.62 -28.53 12.68
CA GLY A 54 -17.00 -28.08 13.92
C GLY A 54 -16.48 -26.63 13.91
N TYR A 55 -16.59 -25.91 12.79
CA TYR A 55 -16.24 -24.49 12.67
C TYR A 55 -17.41 -23.65 12.17
N THR A 56 -17.76 -22.62 12.92
CA THR A 56 -18.54 -21.49 12.44
C THR A 56 -17.61 -20.47 11.78
N PHE A 57 -18.17 -19.47 11.12
CA PHE A 57 -17.39 -18.35 10.57
C PHE A 57 -16.53 -17.71 11.66
N ASP A 58 -17.13 -17.33 12.80
CA ASP A 58 -16.43 -16.64 13.89
C ASP A 58 -15.33 -17.51 14.52
N LYS A 59 -15.59 -18.80 14.70
CA LYS A 59 -14.59 -19.72 15.25
C LYS A 59 -13.39 -19.90 14.32
N LEU A 60 -13.63 -20.01 13.01
CA LEU A 60 -12.54 -20.11 12.03
C LEU A 60 -11.80 -18.77 11.92
N LEU A 61 -12.51 -17.65 11.93
CA LEU A 61 -11.90 -16.33 11.90
C LEU A 61 -11.01 -16.10 13.12
N ALA A 62 -11.50 -16.41 14.32
CA ALA A 62 -10.72 -16.29 15.56
C ALA A 62 -9.48 -17.18 15.57
N GLU A 63 -9.54 -18.36 14.98
CA GLU A 63 -8.38 -19.26 14.84
C GLU A 63 -7.34 -18.65 13.89
N CYS A 64 -7.77 -18.16 12.72
CA CYS A 64 -6.88 -17.60 11.70
C CYS A 64 -6.32 -16.21 12.10
N ALA A 65 -7.09 -15.41 12.85
CA ALA A 65 -6.68 -14.08 13.34
C ALA A 65 -5.51 -14.10 14.32
N LYS A 66 -5.14 -15.27 14.85
CA LYS A 66 -3.90 -15.45 15.63
C LYS A 66 -2.64 -15.21 14.79
N THR A 67 -2.74 -15.31 13.48
CA THR A 67 -1.65 -14.99 12.56
C THR A 67 -1.65 -13.49 12.30
N GLU A 68 -0.52 -12.85 12.53
CA GLU A 68 -0.34 -11.42 12.29
C GLU A 68 -0.73 -11.04 10.85
N GLY A 69 -1.42 -9.92 10.69
CA GLY A 69 -1.86 -9.41 9.39
C GLY A 69 -3.00 -10.20 8.74
N PHE A 70 -3.45 -11.33 9.31
CA PHE A 70 -4.49 -12.14 8.70
C PHE A 70 -5.79 -11.36 8.51
N LEU A 71 -6.24 -10.64 9.53
CA LEU A 71 -7.52 -9.94 9.51
C LEU A 71 -7.55 -8.86 8.42
N ARG A 72 -6.50 -8.02 8.35
CA ARG A 72 -6.37 -6.99 7.30
C ARG A 72 -6.37 -7.61 5.90
N ASN A 73 -5.63 -8.70 5.72
CA ASN A 73 -5.58 -9.42 4.45
C ASN A 73 -6.94 -10.05 4.10
N PHE A 74 -7.72 -10.50 5.09
CA PHE A 74 -9.07 -11.03 4.85
C PHE A 74 -10.06 -9.91 4.45
N ILE A 75 -9.97 -8.74 5.07
CA ILE A 75 -10.80 -7.58 4.72
C ILE A 75 -10.55 -7.17 3.27
N VAL A 76 -9.29 -7.03 2.86
CA VAL A 76 -8.91 -6.72 1.47
C VAL A 76 -9.37 -7.83 0.51
N TYR A 77 -9.17 -9.11 0.89
CA TYR A 77 -9.61 -10.23 0.08
C TYR A 77 -11.12 -10.16 -0.18
N ARG A 78 -11.92 -9.91 0.85
CA ARG A 78 -13.38 -9.79 0.77
C ARG A 78 -13.78 -8.64 -0.15
N ASP A 79 -13.23 -7.45 0.05
CA ASP A 79 -13.56 -6.26 -0.75
C ASP A 79 -13.29 -6.49 -2.25
N ILE A 80 -12.13 -7.02 -2.59
CA ILE A 80 -11.76 -7.32 -3.98
C ILE A 80 -12.69 -8.37 -4.60
N ARG A 81 -13.11 -9.39 -3.83
CA ARG A 81 -14.08 -10.38 -4.29
C ARG A 81 -15.47 -9.78 -4.48
N GLU A 82 -15.91 -8.90 -3.61
CA GLU A 82 -17.21 -8.23 -3.71
C GLU A 82 -17.28 -7.28 -4.90
N ARG A 83 -16.15 -6.67 -5.28
CA ARG A 83 -16.01 -5.89 -6.52
C ARG A 83 -15.98 -6.76 -7.78
N GLY A 84 -16.03 -8.09 -7.67
CA GLY A 84 -16.12 -9.03 -8.80
C GLY A 84 -14.77 -9.42 -9.42
N TYR A 85 -13.67 -9.15 -8.75
CA TYR A 85 -12.34 -9.60 -9.18
C TYR A 85 -11.99 -10.96 -8.60
N VAL A 86 -11.12 -11.69 -9.30
CA VAL A 86 -10.50 -12.89 -8.75
C VAL A 86 -9.17 -12.50 -8.10
N ILE A 87 -9.00 -12.91 -6.85
CA ILE A 87 -7.82 -12.65 -6.04
C ILE A 87 -7.25 -13.95 -5.50
N THR A 88 -5.94 -14.11 -5.53
CA THR A 88 -5.22 -15.28 -5.04
C THR A 88 -3.98 -14.84 -4.28
N THR A 89 -3.44 -15.69 -3.41
CA THR A 89 -2.17 -15.44 -2.74
C THR A 89 -1.05 -15.18 -3.75
N GLY A 90 -0.23 -14.19 -3.50
CA GLY A 90 0.84 -13.71 -4.38
C GLY A 90 2.21 -13.68 -3.71
N PRO A 91 3.25 -13.22 -4.41
CA PRO A 91 4.61 -13.09 -3.84
C PRO A 91 4.70 -11.98 -2.78
N GLN A 92 3.91 -10.91 -2.91
CA GLN A 92 3.70 -9.94 -1.85
C GLN A 92 2.59 -10.49 -0.93
N ASP A 93 1.35 -10.02 -1.08
CA ASP A 93 0.18 -10.60 -0.43
C ASP A 93 -0.74 -11.26 -1.45
N PHE A 94 -1.08 -10.53 -2.53
CA PHE A 94 -2.07 -10.99 -3.49
C PHE A 94 -1.69 -10.79 -4.96
N ARG A 95 -2.30 -11.63 -5.79
CA ARG A 95 -2.43 -11.46 -7.25
C ARG A 95 -3.90 -11.25 -7.58
N ILE A 96 -4.19 -10.23 -8.38
CA ILE A 96 -5.54 -9.91 -8.78
C ILE A 96 -5.67 -10.06 -10.29
N PHE A 97 -6.73 -10.74 -10.70
CA PHE A 97 -7.08 -10.98 -12.09
C PHE A 97 -8.16 -10.00 -12.52
N PRO A 98 -8.13 -9.48 -13.75
CA PRO A 98 -9.21 -8.67 -14.30
C PRO A 98 -10.54 -9.42 -14.26
N ARG A 99 -11.64 -8.68 -14.32
CA ARG A 99 -12.97 -9.29 -14.41
C ARG A 99 -13.06 -10.25 -15.59
N GLY A 100 -13.63 -11.41 -15.37
CA GLY A 100 -13.74 -12.48 -16.36
C GLY A 100 -12.48 -13.33 -16.54
N GLN A 101 -11.36 -12.97 -15.89
CA GLN A 101 -10.11 -13.74 -15.87
C GLN A 101 -9.95 -14.46 -14.54
N ARG A 102 -9.22 -15.60 -14.55
CA ARG A 102 -8.92 -16.41 -13.36
C ARG A 102 -7.68 -17.28 -13.60
N PRO A 103 -7.11 -17.90 -12.56
CA PRO A 103 -6.06 -18.89 -12.71
C PRO A 103 -6.43 -19.98 -13.73
N GLY A 104 -5.51 -20.29 -14.63
CA GLY A 104 -5.73 -21.27 -15.70
C GLY A 104 -6.49 -20.75 -16.93
N LYS A 105 -7.11 -19.54 -16.88
CA LYS A 105 -7.83 -18.94 -18.01
C LYS A 105 -7.37 -17.52 -18.37
N GLY A 106 -6.32 -17.05 -17.71
CA GLY A 106 -5.75 -15.73 -18.00
C GLY A 106 -4.66 -15.37 -17.00
N ASN A 107 -4.08 -14.19 -17.18
CA ASN A 107 -3.00 -13.69 -16.36
C ASN A 107 -3.51 -12.67 -15.34
N SER A 108 -2.94 -12.70 -14.13
CA SER A 108 -3.15 -11.62 -13.17
C SER A 108 -2.59 -10.31 -13.73
N ARG A 109 -3.32 -9.21 -13.45
CA ARG A 109 -2.93 -7.87 -13.89
C ARG A 109 -2.20 -7.11 -12.79
N TYR A 110 -2.58 -7.36 -11.53
CA TYR A 110 -2.05 -6.62 -10.41
C TYR A 110 -1.32 -7.54 -9.44
N LEU A 111 -0.22 -7.03 -8.86
CA LEU A 111 0.37 -7.53 -7.62
C LEU A 111 0.02 -6.53 -6.52
N MET A 112 -0.35 -7.04 -5.36
CA MET A 112 -0.82 -6.19 -4.27
C MET A 112 -0.08 -6.50 -2.99
N ARG A 113 0.34 -5.45 -2.28
CA ARG A 113 0.77 -5.45 -0.89
C ARG A 113 -0.32 -4.84 -0.03
N VAL A 114 -0.53 -5.37 1.16
CA VAL A 114 -1.50 -4.85 2.13
C VAL A 114 -0.74 -4.24 3.30
N LEU A 115 -1.06 -3.00 3.61
CA LEU A 115 -0.50 -2.25 4.73
C LEU A 115 -1.62 -1.76 5.65
N SER A 116 -1.30 -1.56 6.91
CA SER A 116 -2.09 -0.71 7.81
C SER A 116 -1.61 0.73 7.65
N GLU A 117 -2.46 1.71 7.95
CA GLU A 117 -2.05 3.12 8.02
C GLU A 117 -0.93 3.38 9.03
N ARG A 118 -0.77 2.50 10.02
CA ARG A 118 0.28 2.57 11.06
C ARG A 118 1.58 1.88 10.66
N ASP A 119 1.62 1.20 9.53
CA ASP A 119 2.83 0.51 9.08
C ASP A 119 3.86 1.54 8.58
N VAL A 120 5.08 1.45 9.07
CA VAL A 120 6.18 2.26 8.55
C VAL A 120 6.53 1.80 7.14
N ILE A 121 6.51 2.74 6.19
CA ILE A 121 6.81 2.45 4.78
C ILE A 121 8.32 2.42 4.57
N ASP A 122 8.84 1.25 4.22
CA ASP A 122 10.18 1.12 3.63
C ASP A 122 10.11 1.36 2.12
N PHE A 123 10.50 2.54 1.68
CA PHE A 123 10.50 2.93 0.27
C PHE A 123 11.40 2.04 -0.59
N ALA A 124 12.50 1.54 -0.06
CA ALA A 124 13.38 0.63 -0.79
C ALA A 124 12.64 -0.66 -1.16
N SER A 125 11.88 -1.23 -0.22
CA SER A 125 11.06 -2.42 -0.48
C SER A 125 9.89 -2.14 -1.43
N VAL A 126 9.26 -0.97 -1.34
CA VAL A 126 8.18 -0.56 -2.28
C VAL A 126 8.73 -0.44 -3.70
N ILE A 127 9.89 0.19 -3.88
CA ILE A 127 10.56 0.30 -5.18
C ILE A 127 10.93 -1.10 -5.73
N ALA A 128 11.43 -1.99 -4.87
CA ALA A 128 11.77 -3.36 -5.26
C ALA A 128 10.53 -4.13 -5.75
N ASP A 129 9.39 -4.00 -5.05
CA ASP A 129 8.13 -4.63 -5.46
C ASP A 129 7.58 -4.03 -6.74
N ALA A 130 7.64 -2.71 -6.90
CA ALA A 130 7.22 -2.05 -8.13
C ALA A 130 8.08 -2.50 -9.33
N LYS A 131 9.41 -2.64 -9.16
CA LYS A 131 10.32 -3.21 -10.16
C LYS A 131 9.97 -4.66 -10.49
N ALA A 132 9.72 -5.49 -9.47
CA ALA A 132 9.34 -6.88 -9.66
C ALA A 132 8.00 -7.01 -10.41
N ALA A 133 7.02 -6.17 -10.10
CA ALA A 133 5.75 -6.12 -10.82
C ALA A 133 5.94 -5.71 -12.28
N ALA A 134 6.71 -4.66 -12.54
CA ALA A 134 7.02 -4.17 -13.89
C ALA A 134 7.72 -5.26 -14.74
N ASN A 135 8.70 -5.98 -14.16
CA ASN A 135 9.37 -7.10 -14.83
C ASN A 135 8.41 -8.23 -15.20
N MET A 136 7.37 -8.44 -14.41
CA MET A 136 6.30 -9.40 -14.69
C MET A 136 5.18 -8.81 -15.59
N ARG A 137 5.34 -7.59 -16.09
CA ARG A 137 4.31 -6.84 -16.84
C ARG A 137 2.99 -6.72 -16.10
N LYS A 138 3.08 -6.41 -14.81
CA LYS A 138 1.94 -6.21 -13.91
C LYS A 138 2.00 -4.83 -13.29
N LEU A 139 0.85 -4.35 -12.84
CA LEU A 139 0.74 -3.14 -12.06
C LEU A 139 0.93 -3.48 -10.58
N PHE A 140 1.64 -2.64 -9.86
CA PHE A 140 1.80 -2.79 -8.43
C PHE A 140 0.77 -1.91 -7.71
N VAL A 141 0.10 -2.47 -6.71
CA VAL A 141 -0.94 -1.80 -5.93
C VAL A 141 -0.63 -1.99 -4.45
N ILE A 142 -0.73 -0.93 -3.69
CA ILE A 142 -0.74 -0.96 -2.23
C ILE A 142 -2.18 -0.75 -1.79
N ALA A 143 -2.71 -1.67 -0.98
CA ALA A 143 -3.96 -1.51 -0.26
C ALA A 143 -3.64 -1.08 1.16
N VAL A 144 -4.15 0.05 1.59
CA VAL A 144 -4.01 0.56 2.97
C VAL A 144 -5.34 0.41 3.67
N LEU A 145 -5.31 -0.24 4.82
CA LEU A 145 -6.44 -0.37 5.74
C LEU A 145 -6.22 0.56 6.92
N ASP A 146 -7.17 1.45 7.16
CA ASP A 146 -7.17 2.33 8.33
C ASP A 146 -7.83 1.68 9.55
N ASP A 147 -7.83 2.38 10.69
CA ASP A 147 -8.43 1.93 11.94
C ASP A 147 -9.97 1.82 11.88
N GLU A 148 -10.62 2.53 10.98
CA GLU A 148 -12.06 2.47 10.74
C GLU A 148 -12.45 1.33 9.79
N HIS A 149 -11.46 0.53 9.35
CA HIS A 149 -11.58 -0.57 8.38
C HIS A 149 -11.97 -0.10 6.98
N GLU A 150 -11.68 1.14 6.63
CA GLU A 150 -11.79 1.64 5.26
C GLU A 150 -10.55 1.27 4.44
N LEU A 151 -10.74 1.09 3.13
CA LEU A 151 -9.69 0.63 2.23
C LEU A 151 -9.41 1.68 1.17
N THR A 152 -8.15 2.12 1.12
CA THR A 152 -7.62 2.94 0.03
C THR A 152 -6.63 2.14 -0.80
N TYR A 153 -6.72 2.27 -2.13
CA TYR A 153 -5.87 1.56 -3.07
C TYR A 153 -5.00 2.55 -3.85
N TYR A 154 -3.69 2.36 -3.80
CA TYR A 154 -2.70 3.18 -4.50
C TYR A 154 -2.03 2.36 -5.61
N GLU A 155 -2.11 2.80 -6.85
CA GLU A 155 -1.30 2.24 -7.92
C GLU A 155 0.08 2.90 -7.90
N VAL A 156 1.13 2.10 -7.73
CA VAL A 156 2.52 2.57 -7.67
C VAL A 156 3.18 2.31 -9.03
N ARG A 157 3.67 3.38 -9.65
CA ARG A 157 4.39 3.31 -10.92
C ARG A 157 5.80 3.84 -10.76
N LEU A 158 6.73 3.22 -11.46
CA LEU A 158 8.06 3.76 -11.61
C LEU A 158 8.02 4.75 -12.78
N THR A 159 8.24 6.00 -12.50
CA THR A 159 8.47 7.01 -13.54
C THR A 159 9.95 7.06 -13.90
N ARG A 160 10.25 7.33 -15.17
CA ARG A 160 11.60 7.64 -15.64
C ARG A 160 11.77 9.15 -15.73
N GLU A 161 11.43 9.84 -14.68
CA GLU A 161 11.77 11.24 -14.61
C GLU A 161 13.28 11.34 -14.40
N GLU A 162 13.93 12.17 -15.20
CA GLU A 162 15.33 12.52 -14.96
C GLU A 162 15.38 13.18 -13.58
N VAL A 163 16.10 12.57 -12.68
CA VAL A 163 16.47 13.20 -11.42
C VAL A 163 17.32 14.41 -11.85
N ARG A 164 16.74 15.61 -11.83
CA ARG A 164 17.54 16.80 -11.95
C ARG A 164 18.38 16.87 -10.68
N GLU A 165 19.68 16.76 -10.87
CA GLU A 165 20.60 17.04 -9.79
C GLU A 165 20.38 18.50 -9.41
N CYS A 166 20.10 18.76 -8.13
CA CYS A 166 19.98 20.12 -7.61
C CYS A 166 21.39 20.77 -7.49
N GLU A 167 22.29 20.41 -8.40
CA GLU A 167 23.59 21.07 -8.55
C GLU A 167 23.35 22.49 -8.97
N GLY A 168 23.72 23.41 -8.07
CA GLY A 168 23.59 24.85 -8.31
C GLY A 168 22.43 25.55 -7.62
N LEU A 169 21.66 24.87 -6.76
CA LEU A 169 20.73 25.59 -5.91
C LEU A 169 21.51 26.58 -5.04
N ARG A 170 21.18 27.88 -5.14
CA ARG A 170 21.85 28.92 -4.34
C ARG A 170 21.62 28.69 -2.84
N ASP A 171 22.51 29.21 -2.02
CA ASP A 171 22.44 29.17 -0.56
C ASP A 171 21.69 30.36 0.00
N GLY A 172 21.42 30.33 1.31
CA GLY A 172 21.00 31.51 2.07
C GLY A 172 19.50 31.78 2.12
N PHE A 173 18.67 30.76 1.86
CA PHE A 173 17.24 30.87 2.10
C PHE A 173 16.96 30.93 3.60
N THR A 174 15.98 31.75 3.98
CA THR A 174 15.48 31.80 5.37
C THR A 174 13.99 31.51 5.37
N ALA A 175 13.58 30.59 6.24
CA ALA A 175 12.17 30.29 6.45
C ALA A 175 11.77 30.54 7.90
N SER A 176 10.55 31.05 8.08
CA SER A 176 9.85 31.04 9.36
C SER A 176 8.98 29.79 9.44
N ARG A 177 8.71 29.30 10.64
CA ARG A 177 7.84 28.15 10.82
C ARG A 177 6.70 28.42 11.81
N ALA A 178 5.61 27.69 11.63
CA ALA A 178 4.48 27.63 12.55
C ALA A 178 4.19 26.17 12.87
N GLY A 179 4.80 25.66 13.92
CA GLY A 179 4.85 24.23 14.20
C GLY A 179 5.84 23.50 13.26
N ILE A 180 5.39 22.47 12.57
CA ILE A 180 6.20 21.72 11.58
C ILE A 180 6.28 22.47 10.24
N PRO A 181 5.19 23.04 9.67
CA PRO A 181 5.25 23.76 8.40
C PRO A 181 6.23 24.94 8.40
N ALA A 182 7.01 25.08 7.32
CA ALA A 182 7.91 26.20 7.11
C ALA A 182 7.45 27.08 5.94
N TYR A 183 7.76 28.37 6.01
CA TYR A 183 7.34 29.37 5.04
C TYR A 183 8.49 30.28 4.68
N VAL A 184 8.78 30.41 3.39
CA VAL A 184 9.69 31.43 2.86
C VAL A 184 8.87 32.62 2.45
N THR A 185 9.22 33.78 2.98
CA THR A 185 8.55 35.08 2.65
C THR A 185 9.32 35.79 1.56
N GLU A 186 8.62 36.24 0.52
CA GLU A 186 9.19 37.07 -0.55
C GLU A 186 9.59 38.43 -0.01
N THR A 187 10.85 38.78 -0.20
CA THR A 187 11.42 40.04 0.23
C THR A 187 11.73 40.99 -0.95
N GLY A 188 11.26 40.65 -2.15
CA GLY A 188 11.50 41.43 -3.37
C GLY A 188 12.77 41.01 -4.13
N ASP A 189 13.40 39.91 -3.70
CA ASP A 189 14.63 39.37 -4.29
C ASP A 189 14.36 38.18 -5.24
N GLY A 190 13.09 37.85 -5.46
CA GLY A 190 12.67 36.74 -6.31
C GLY A 190 12.91 35.35 -5.71
N THR A 191 13.11 35.24 -4.38
CA THR A 191 13.42 33.99 -3.69
C THR A 191 12.32 32.94 -3.86
N THR A 192 11.06 33.34 -3.72
CA THR A 192 9.92 32.40 -3.85
C THR A 192 9.79 31.89 -5.27
N ALA A 193 9.95 32.77 -6.29
CA ALA A 193 9.92 32.36 -7.69
C ALA A 193 11.07 31.42 -8.02
N TYR A 194 12.28 31.72 -7.54
CA TYR A 194 13.45 30.84 -7.74
C TYR A 194 13.27 29.45 -7.13
N LEU A 195 12.74 29.36 -5.91
CA LEU A 195 12.45 28.05 -5.28
C LEU A 195 11.42 27.27 -6.07
N MET A 196 10.34 27.91 -6.53
CA MET A 196 9.33 27.26 -7.37
C MET A 196 9.87 26.77 -8.72
N GLU A 197 10.72 27.57 -9.38
CA GLU A 197 11.38 27.16 -10.62
C GLU A 197 12.30 25.96 -10.43
N ASN A 198 12.80 25.75 -9.21
CA ASN A 198 13.58 24.60 -8.80
C ASN A 198 12.74 23.51 -8.10
N TRP A 199 11.42 23.56 -8.25
CA TRP A 199 10.47 22.54 -7.78
C TRP A 199 10.32 22.44 -6.25
N PHE A 200 10.65 23.50 -5.52
CA PHE A 200 10.42 23.60 -4.09
C PHE A 200 9.21 24.46 -3.76
N GLY A 201 8.38 23.94 -2.89
CA GLY A 201 7.29 24.63 -2.25
C GLY A 201 6.07 24.90 -3.13
N THR A 202 5.05 25.45 -2.49
CA THR A 202 3.79 25.87 -3.12
C THR A 202 3.41 27.25 -2.61
N MET A 203 3.05 28.18 -3.51
CA MET A 203 2.58 29.50 -3.09
C MET A 203 1.33 29.40 -2.23
N MET A 204 1.40 29.93 -1.04
CA MET A 204 0.28 30.00 -0.11
C MET A 204 -0.55 31.29 -0.33
N ASP A 205 0.16 32.37 -0.62
CA ASP A 205 -0.42 33.69 -0.98
C ASP A 205 0.57 34.44 -1.87
N ALA A 206 0.32 35.73 -2.13
CA ALA A 206 1.15 36.55 -3.01
C ALA A 206 2.60 36.74 -2.53
N SER A 207 2.90 36.44 -1.27
CA SER A 207 4.21 36.73 -0.66
C SER A 207 4.83 35.56 0.09
N ARG A 208 4.11 34.47 0.29
CA ARG A 208 4.58 33.34 1.10
C ARG A 208 4.56 32.05 0.32
N LEU A 209 5.69 31.35 0.32
CA LEU A 209 5.88 30.02 -0.21
C LEU A 209 5.87 29.03 0.95
N PHE A 210 4.96 28.08 0.93
CA PHE A 210 4.91 26.96 1.85
C PHE A 210 5.92 25.89 1.41
N LEU A 211 6.74 25.41 2.34
CA LEU A 211 7.59 24.24 2.18
C LEU A 211 7.02 23.08 3.00
N SER A 212 6.88 21.93 2.37
CA SER A 212 6.52 20.70 3.08
C SER A 212 7.60 20.32 4.09
N PRO A 213 7.28 19.49 5.11
CA PRO A 213 8.29 19.03 6.06
C PRO A 213 9.47 18.34 5.41
N LEU A 214 9.24 17.57 4.34
CA LEU A 214 10.31 16.89 3.61
C LEU A 214 11.22 17.84 2.86
N GLU A 215 10.67 18.84 2.17
CA GLU A 215 11.44 19.87 1.47
C GLU A 215 12.25 20.70 2.46
N THR A 216 11.64 21.08 3.59
CA THR A 216 12.31 21.82 4.66
C THR A 216 13.49 21.03 5.23
N ALA A 217 13.26 19.77 5.60
CA ALA A 217 14.31 18.89 6.13
C ALA A 217 15.48 18.76 5.13
N TRP A 218 15.18 18.49 3.86
CA TRP A 218 16.20 18.34 2.83
C TRP A 218 17.01 19.63 2.63
N LEU A 219 16.35 20.79 2.52
CA LEU A 219 17.03 22.07 2.35
C LEU A 219 17.91 22.44 3.55
N LEU A 220 17.48 22.08 4.77
CA LEU A 220 18.28 22.25 5.99
C LEU A 220 19.51 21.34 5.99
N GLU A 221 19.36 20.06 5.65
CA GLU A 221 20.47 19.09 5.57
C GLU A 221 21.50 19.48 4.51
N GLN A 222 21.06 20.07 3.40
CA GLN A 222 21.95 20.57 2.36
C GLN A 222 22.58 21.93 2.69
N GLY A 223 22.27 22.53 3.84
CA GLY A 223 22.76 23.85 4.24
C GLY A 223 22.24 24.99 3.37
N LYS A 224 21.16 24.77 2.62
CA LYS A 224 20.56 25.78 1.70
C LYS A 224 19.58 26.69 2.42
N LEU A 225 18.93 26.17 3.47
CA LEU A 225 17.92 26.85 4.26
C LEU A 225 18.38 27.04 5.71
N THR A 226 18.00 28.15 6.31
CA THR A 226 18.08 28.35 7.76
C THR A 226 16.69 28.67 8.29
N LEU A 227 16.36 28.19 9.47
CA LEU A 227 15.14 28.58 10.16
C LEU A 227 15.36 29.82 10.99
N ALA A 228 14.40 30.73 10.94
CA ALA A 228 14.49 32.04 11.62
C ALA A 228 14.60 31.92 13.16
N ASP A 229 14.15 30.82 13.72
CA ASP A 229 14.27 30.47 15.15
C ASP A 229 15.59 29.76 15.51
N GLY A 230 16.45 29.51 14.51
CA GLY A 230 17.78 28.92 14.70
C GLY A 230 17.77 27.40 14.91
N MET A 231 16.63 26.71 14.73
CA MET A 231 16.54 25.26 14.85
C MET A 231 17.43 24.56 13.82
N SER A 232 18.19 23.56 14.25
CA SER A 232 19.04 22.74 13.39
C SER A 232 18.23 21.77 12.54
N ALA A 233 18.86 21.19 11.51
CA ALA A 233 18.25 20.13 10.68
C ALA A 233 17.86 18.90 11.52
N GLU A 234 18.74 18.47 12.44
CA GLU A 234 18.50 17.31 13.32
C GLU A 234 17.29 17.53 14.23
N GLU A 235 17.22 18.70 14.88
CA GLU A 235 16.11 19.08 15.75
C GLU A 235 14.79 19.17 14.98
N TYR A 236 14.82 19.74 13.78
CA TYR A 236 13.65 19.83 12.92
C TYR A 236 13.13 18.46 12.48
N ILE A 237 14.03 17.56 12.06
CA ILE A 237 13.67 16.20 11.66
C ILE A 237 13.09 15.40 12.84
N ALA A 238 13.66 15.58 14.03
CA ALA A 238 13.13 14.96 15.24
C ALA A 238 11.69 15.44 15.52
N LEU A 239 11.49 16.76 15.49
CA LEU A 239 10.17 17.38 15.69
C LEU A 239 9.15 16.90 14.63
N ALA A 240 9.55 16.81 13.37
CA ALA A 240 8.67 16.36 12.30
C ALA A 240 8.27 14.88 12.42
N ARG A 241 9.09 14.05 13.07
CA ARG A 241 8.79 12.64 13.36
C ARG A 241 7.87 12.44 14.57
N GLU A 242 7.91 13.36 15.55
CA GLU A 242 7.10 13.31 16.75
C GLU A 242 5.70 13.92 16.54
N GLY A 243 5.51 14.70 15.50
CA GLY A 243 4.30 15.46 15.23
C GLY A 243 3.23 14.73 14.42
N ASP A 244 3.38 13.42 14.21
CA ASP A 244 2.37 12.55 13.57
C ASP A 244 1.54 11.79 14.61
#